data_10faad777708b73a95eae0a9c6989675
#
_entry.id   10faad777708b73a95eae0a9c6989675
#
_cell.length_a   1.000
_cell.length_b   1.000
_cell.length_c   1.000
_cell.angle_alpha   90.00
_cell.angle_beta   90.00
_cell.angle_gamma   90.00
#
_symmetry.space_group_name_H-M   'P 1'
#
loop_
_entity.id
_entity.type
_entity.pdbx_description
1 polymer ?
#
loop_
_entity_poly.entity_id
_entity_poly.type
_entity_poly.pdbx_seq_one_letter_code
_entity_poly.pdbx_strand_id
1 'polypeptide(L)'
;MAVNLVRGHLFISQQNAISERQAFKSKPLKSAPKRRGLQSKRVTKKSRFTSGSYQRQLLTGKQCCVKNCLTTVLTPEEIEACLNLFWEKTEEEQRAFIFNYFFITKVPADNGRSSYEYKITGKRVCQEAWKRCYGISNGR
;
A
#
# COMPACT_ATOMS: atom_id res chain seq x y z
N MET A 1 43.85 -34.48 6.24
CA MET A 1 44.02 -33.94 4.88
C MET A 1 43.37 -32.56 4.83
N ALA A 2 44.14 -31.53 4.73
CA ALA A 2 43.67 -30.16 4.70
C ALA A 2 43.39 -29.72 3.26
N VAL A 3 42.24 -29.14 3.01
CA VAL A 3 41.87 -28.56 1.71
C VAL A 3 41.91 -27.04 1.86
N ASN A 4 42.84 -26.41 1.16
CA ASN A 4 43.09 -24.98 1.14
C ASN A 4 41.97 -24.22 0.42
N LEU A 5 41.41 -23.24 1.10
CA LEU A 5 40.58 -22.18 0.52
C LEU A 5 41.47 -21.18 -0.23
N VAL A 6 41.27 -21.02 -1.51
CA VAL A 6 41.80 -19.93 -2.31
C VAL A 6 40.82 -18.77 -2.34
N ARG A 7 41.19 -17.69 -1.68
CA ARG A 7 40.56 -16.38 -1.76
C ARG A 7 40.89 -15.73 -3.10
N GLY A 8 39.91 -15.48 -3.92
CA GLY A 8 40.00 -14.59 -5.08
C GLY A 8 39.40 -13.23 -4.77
N HIS A 9 40.20 -12.26 -4.41
CA HIS A 9 39.83 -10.85 -4.40
C HIS A 9 39.90 -10.29 -5.81
N LEU A 10 38.78 -9.92 -6.40
CA LEU A 10 38.75 -9.07 -7.59
C LEU A 10 38.32 -7.66 -7.19
N PHE A 11 39.33 -6.82 -6.96
CA PHE A 11 39.20 -5.37 -6.90
C PHE A 11 39.09 -4.84 -8.33
N ILE A 12 37.96 -4.37 -8.74
CA ILE A 12 37.83 -3.54 -9.95
C ILE A 12 37.74 -2.09 -9.50
N SER A 13 38.86 -1.44 -9.59
CA SER A 13 39.02 0.01 -9.54
C SER A 13 38.57 0.60 -10.86
N GLN A 14 37.46 1.29 -10.91
CA GLN A 14 37.13 2.17 -12.04
C GLN A 14 37.30 3.61 -11.63
N GLN A 15 38.39 4.17 -12.11
CA GLN A 15 38.70 5.60 -12.02
C GLN A 15 37.91 6.39 -13.07
N ASN A 16 37.26 7.39 -12.59
CA ASN A 16 37.02 8.74 -13.14
C ASN A 16 37.24 8.97 -14.64
N ALA A 17 36.13 9.17 -15.34
CA ALA A 17 36.10 10.02 -16.52
C ALA A 17 35.27 11.26 -16.21
N ILE A 18 35.92 12.34 -15.85
CA ILE A 18 35.37 13.68 -15.74
C ILE A 18 35.17 14.17 -17.18
N SER A 19 33.95 14.19 -17.66
CA SER A 19 33.57 14.86 -18.90
C SER A 19 32.99 16.23 -18.56
N GLU A 20 33.78 17.25 -18.83
CA GLU A 20 33.36 18.65 -18.85
C GLU A 20 32.20 18.83 -19.84
N ARG A 21 31.00 19.01 -19.34
CA ARG A 21 29.88 19.47 -20.13
C ARG A 21 29.67 20.96 -19.90
N GLN A 22 29.96 21.70 -20.96
CA GLN A 22 29.79 23.13 -21.13
C GLN A 22 28.46 23.61 -20.54
N ALA A 23 28.55 24.66 -19.74
CA ALA A 23 27.42 25.36 -19.16
C ALA A 23 26.61 26.05 -20.26
N PHE A 24 25.46 25.49 -20.61
CA PHE A 24 24.44 26.18 -21.39
C PHE A 24 23.80 27.25 -20.49
N LYS A 25 24.10 28.50 -20.76
CA LYS A 25 23.46 29.66 -20.15
C LYS A 25 22.00 29.71 -20.63
N SER A 26 21.11 29.08 -19.91
CA SER A 26 19.67 29.24 -20.10
C SER A 26 19.23 30.61 -19.57
N LYS A 27 18.65 31.44 -20.43
CA LYS A 27 18.03 32.72 -20.07
C LYS A 27 16.94 32.48 -19.01
N PRO A 28 16.80 33.35 -17.99
CA PRO A 28 15.75 33.20 -17.01
C PRO A 28 14.38 33.36 -17.65
N LEU A 29 13.57 32.32 -17.66
CA LEU A 29 12.15 32.41 -18.02
C LEU A 29 11.46 33.33 -17.01
N LYS A 30 10.81 34.40 -17.54
CA LYS A 30 9.99 35.30 -16.75
C LYS A 30 8.93 34.47 -16.01
N SER A 31 8.98 34.48 -14.70
CA SER A 31 8.05 33.76 -13.82
C SER A 31 6.63 34.25 -14.10
N ALA A 32 5.77 33.36 -14.59
CA ALA A 32 4.35 33.63 -14.73
C ALA A 32 3.74 33.96 -13.35
N PRO A 33 2.78 34.91 -13.27
CA PRO A 33 2.17 35.28 -12.00
C PRO A 33 1.51 34.05 -11.36
N LYS A 34 1.96 33.70 -10.15
CA LYS A 34 1.36 32.64 -9.34
C LYS A 34 -0.10 33.00 -9.09
N ARG A 35 -1.00 32.38 -9.83
CA ARG A 35 -2.43 32.39 -9.50
C ARG A 35 -2.55 31.87 -8.06
N ARG A 36 -2.92 32.75 -7.12
CA ARG A 36 -3.34 32.35 -5.78
C ARG A 36 -4.67 31.61 -5.93
N GLY A 37 -4.59 30.36 -6.39
CA GLY A 37 -5.73 29.45 -6.37
C GLY A 37 -6.06 29.19 -4.90
N LEU A 38 -7.33 29.36 -4.55
CA LEU A 38 -7.87 28.87 -3.29
C LEU A 38 -7.32 27.46 -3.08
N GLN A 39 -6.49 27.29 -2.06
CA GLN A 39 -6.03 25.99 -1.62
C GLN A 39 -7.25 25.28 -0.99
N SER A 40 -8.08 24.71 -1.84
CA SER A 40 -9.00 23.67 -1.40
C SER A 40 -8.15 22.65 -0.65
N LYS A 41 -8.37 22.53 0.67
CA LYS A 41 -7.69 21.56 1.52
C LYS A 41 -7.95 20.20 0.91
N ARG A 42 -7.00 19.68 0.11
CA ARG A 42 -7.12 18.34 -0.49
C ARG A 42 -7.19 17.35 0.66
N VAL A 43 -8.36 16.79 0.85
CA VAL A 43 -8.56 15.71 1.82
C VAL A 43 -7.61 14.59 1.44
N THR A 44 -6.65 14.29 2.30
CA THR A 44 -5.70 13.22 2.05
C THR A 44 -6.43 11.86 2.10
N LYS A 45 -5.93 10.87 1.38
CA LYS A 45 -6.51 9.51 1.43
C LYS A 45 -6.57 9.01 2.88
N LYS A 46 -5.51 9.24 3.65
CA LYS A 46 -5.44 8.89 5.08
C LYS A 46 -6.63 9.50 5.84
N SER A 47 -6.84 10.80 5.77
CA SER A 47 -7.93 11.47 6.51
C SER A 47 -9.32 11.02 6.05
N ARG A 48 -9.48 10.62 4.79
CA ARG A 48 -10.74 10.06 4.28
C ARG A 48 -11.07 8.72 4.92
N PHE A 49 -10.12 7.79 4.94
CA PHE A 49 -10.39 6.42 5.39
C PHE A 49 -10.35 6.25 6.92
N THR A 50 -9.61 7.10 7.63
CA THR A 50 -9.60 7.12 9.10
C THR A 50 -10.70 8.00 9.70
N SER A 51 -11.56 8.62 8.89
CA SER A 51 -12.64 9.44 9.39
C SER A 51 -13.79 8.61 9.95
N GLY A 52 -14.41 9.08 11.05
CA GLY A 52 -15.59 8.41 11.60
C GLY A 52 -16.79 8.37 10.66
N SER A 53 -16.83 9.23 9.62
CA SER A 53 -17.84 9.16 8.57
C SER A 53 -17.65 7.92 7.67
N TYR A 54 -16.40 7.60 7.30
CA TYR A 54 -16.11 6.41 6.51
C TYR A 54 -16.41 5.14 7.31
N GLN A 55 -16.01 5.09 8.58
CA GLN A 55 -16.31 3.96 9.46
C GLN A 55 -17.81 3.72 9.61
N ARG A 56 -18.60 4.78 9.83
CA ARG A 56 -20.06 4.67 9.84
C ARG A 56 -20.61 4.16 8.51
N GLN A 57 -20.11 4.66 7.39
CA GLN A 57 -20.51 4.20 6.05
C GLN A 57 -20.21 2.72 5.82
N LEU A 58 -19.13 2.18 6.37
CA LEU A 58 -18.83 0.75 6.32
C LEU A 58 -19.88 -0.10 7.03
N LEU A 59 -20.34 0.38 8.19
CA LEU A 59 -21.31 -0.37 9.02
C LEU A 59 -22.75 -0.23 8.54
N THR A 60 -23.13 0.94 8.02
CA THR A 60 -24.50 1.24 7.61
C THR A 60 -24.75 1.17 6.10
N GLY A 61 -23.68 1.03 5.32
CA GLY A 61 -23.72 1.05 3.87
C GLY A 61 -24.11 -0.30 3.25
N LYS A 62 -23.81 -0.43 1.96
CA LYS A 62 -24.10 -1.65 1.19
C LYS A 62 -23.41 -2.89 1.82
N GLN A 63 -24.15 -3.98 1.94
CA GLN A 63 -23.63 -5.27 2.40
C GLN A 63 -22.40 -5.71 1.59
N CYS A 64 -21.42 -6.28 2.26
CA CYS A 64 -20.21 -6.80 1.61
C CYS A 64 -20.43 -8.18 0.98
N CYS A 65 -21.31 -8.97 1.51
CA CYS A 65 -21.70 -10.31 1.05
C CYS A 65 -23.01 -10.73 1.72
N VAL A 66 -23.52 -11.90 1.35
CA VAL A 66 -24.78 -12.45 1.91
C VAL A 66 -24.75 -12.50 3.45
N LYS A 67 -23.59 -12.85 4.04
CA LYS A 67 -23.43 -12.92 5.51
C LYS A 67 -23.15 -11.57 6.17
N ASN A 68 -22.92 -10.52 5.39
CA ASN A 68 -22.53 -9.19 5.86
C ASN A 68 -21.38 -9.22 6.90
N CYS A 69 -20.21 -9.74 6.52
CA CYS A 69 -19.06 -9.93 7.42
C CYS A 69 -18.65 -8.67 8.20
N LEU A 70 -18.88 -7.48 7.65
CA LEU A 70 -18.56 -6.22 8.32
C LEU A 70 -19.32 -5.99 9.61
N THR A 71 -20.54 -6.51 9.73
CA THR A 71 -21.39 -6.31 10.90
C THR A 71 -21.59 -7.57 11.73
N THR A 72 -21.43 -8.76 11.11
CA THR A 72 -21.68 -10.04 11.80
C THR A 72 -20.40 -10.69 12.32
N VAL A 73 -19.26 -10.45 11.70
CA VAL A 73 -17.97 -11.08 12.04
C VAL A 73 -17.04 -10.12 12.75
N LEU A 74 -17.05 -8.85 12.36
CA LEU A 74 -16.14 -7.82 12.88
C LEU A 74 -16.88 -6.86 13.81
N THR A 75 -16.16 -6.36 14.82
CA THR A 75 -16.64 -5.25 15.64
C THR A 75 -16.21 -3.91 15.05
N PRO A 76 -16.92 -2.80 15.36
CA PRO A 76 -16.52 -1.47 14.94
C PRO A 76 -15.08 -1.10 15.33
N GLU A 77 -14.66 -1.52 16.52
CA GLU A 77 -13.32 -1.27 17.06
C GLU A 77 -12.25 -2.02 16.26
N GLU A 78 -12.52 -3.25 15.84
CA GLU A 78 -11.61 -4.03 14.98
C GLU A 78 -11.44 -3.38 13.61
N ILE A 79 -12.52 -2.85 13.04
CA ILE A 79 -12.49 -2.13 11.75
C ILE A 79 -11.69 -0.84 11.89
N GLU A 80 -11.93 -0.08 12.95
CA GLU A 80 -11.19 1.16 13.23
C GLU A 80 -9.70 0.90 13.43
N ALA A 81 -9.34 -0.11 14.22
CA ALA A 81 -7.95 -0.51 14.45
C ALA A 81 -7.25 -0.90 13.13
N CYS A 82 -7.91 -1.68 12.26
CA CYS A 82 -7.37 -2.06 10.96
C CYS A 82 -7.13 -0.86 10.05
N LEU A 83 -8.09 0.06 9.97
CA LEU A 83 -7.97 1.30 9.18
C LEU A 83 -6.80 2.15 9.68
N ASN A 84 -6.74 2.41 10.97
CA ASN A 84 -5.70 3.25 11.56
C ASN A 84 -4.32 2.64 11.36
N LEU A 85 -4.12 1.37 11.70
CA LEU A 85 -2.83 0.67 11.54
C LEU A 85 -2.37 0.62 10.08
N PHE A 86 -3.27 0.47 9.13
CA PHE A 86 -2.91 0.44 7.72
C PHE A 86 -2.55 1.83 7.19
N TRP A 87 -3.32 2.86 7.54
CA TRP A 87 -3.12 4.22 7.03
C TRP A 87 -2.06 5.03 7.78
N GLU A 88 -1.55 4.51 8.91
CA GLU A 88 -0.34 5.01 9.55
C GLU A 88 0.94 4.64 8.80
N LYS A 89 0.90 3.57 8.02
CA LYS A 89 2.01 3.10 7.21
C LYS A 89 2.28 4.01 6.02
N THR A 90 3.54 4.06 5.60
CA THR A 90 3.94 4.69 4.34
C THR A 90 3.35 3.94 3.14
N GLU A 91 3.33 4.54 1.95
CA GLU A 91 2.84 3.86 0.74
C GLU A 91 3.63 2.59 0.42
N GLU A 92 4.93 2.59 0.67
CA GLU A 92 5.80 1.42 0.46
C GLU A 92 5.44 0.28 1.42
N GLU A 93 5.26 0.61 2.70
CA GLU A 93 4.84 -0.36 3.72
C GLU A 93 3.42 -0.89 3.47
N GLN A 94 2.50 -0.05 2.98
CA GLN A 94 1.16 -0.49 2.57
C GLN A 94 1.22 -1.48 1.41
N ARG A 95 2.06 -1.21 0.40
CA ARG A 95 2.28 -2.13 -0.72
C ARG A 95 2.90 -3.44 -0.24
N ALA A 96 3.96 -3.36 0.57
CA ALA A 96 4.60 -4.54 1.14
C ALA A 96 3.62 -5.38 1.96
N PHE A 97 2.78 -4.74 2.79
CA PHE A 97 1.74 -5.42 3.56
C PHE A 97 0.77 -6.19 2.64
N ILE A 98 0.28 -5.56 1.57
CA ILE A 98 -0.65 -6.20 0.62
C ILE A 98 0.01 -7.38 -0.09
N PHE A 99 1.24 -7.21 -0.59
CA PHE A 99 1.98 -8.28 -1.27
C PHE A 99 2.25 -9.46 -0.34
N ASN A 100 2.74 -9.20 0.86
CA ASN A 100 2.99 -10.24 1.86
C ASN A 100 1.71 -10.97 2.23
N TYR A 101 0.61 -10.24 2.39
CA TYR A 101 -0.69 -10.83 2.70
C TYR A 101 -1.10 -11.83 1.61
N PHE A 102 -1.08 -11.44 0.35
CA PHE A 102 -1.43 -12.33 -0.75
C PHE A 102 -0.45 -13.49 -0.94
N PHE A 103 0.82 -13.28 -0.64
CA PHE A 103 1.80 -14.36 -0.69
C PHE A 103 1.53 -15.44 0.35
N ILE A 104 1.20 -15.03 1.58
CA ILE A 104 0.96 -15.96 2.70
C ILE A 104 -0.42 -16.64 2.58
N THR A 105 -1.44 -15.93 2.10
CA THR A 105 -2.82 -16.42 2.08
C THR A 105 -3.23 -17.12 0.80
N LYS A 106 -2.28 -17.30 -0.13
CA LYS A 106 -2.50 -18.01 -1.38
C LYS A 106 -2.79 -19.49 -1.12
N VAL A 107 -3.96 -19.93 -1.54
CA VAL A 107 -4.37 -21.33 -1.45
C VAL A 107 -4.38 -21.92 -2.88
N PRO A 108 -3.69 -23.04 -3.10
CA PRO A 108 -3.79 -23.71 -4.40
C PRO A 108 -5.22 -24.22 -4.61
N ALA A 109 -5.74 -24.02 -5.79
CA ALA A 109 -7.05 -24.53 -6.18
C ALA A 109 -6.91 -25.60 -7.26
N ASP A 110 -7.77 -26.61 -7.24
CA ASP A 110 -7.72 -27.78 -8.13
C ASP A 110 -7.81 -27.44 -9.62
N ASN A 111 -8.35 -26.26 -9.94
CA ASN A 111 -8.50 -25.77 -11.31
C ASN A 111 -7.32 -24.96 -11.84
N GLY A 112 -6.18 -24.97 -11.15
CA GLY A 112 -4.98 -24.19 -11.49
C GLY A 112 -5.11 -22.67 -11.22
N ARG A 113 -6.26 -22.21 -10.70
CA ARG A 113 -6.44 -20.82 -10.27
C ARG A 113 -6.03 -20.67 -8.82
N SER A 114 -5.37 -19.56 -8.49
CA SER A 114 -5.06 -19.24 -7.10
C SER A 114 -6.28 -18.63 -6.42
N SER A 115 -6.64 -19.14 -5.24
CA SER A 115 -7.60 -18.52 -4.35
C SER A 115 -6.87 -17.93 -3.15
N TYR A 116 -7.52 -17.01 -2.45
CA TYR A 116 -6.95 -16.32 -1.30
C TYR A 116 -7.90 -16.42 -0.11
N GLU A 117 -7.34 -16.66 1.06
CA GLU A 117 -8.10 -16.67 2.29
C GLU A 117 -8.02 -15.29 2.96
N TYR A 118 -9.16 -14.65 3.14
CA TYR A 118 -9.23 -13.31 3.73
C TYR A 118 -9.54 -13.41 5.22
N LYS A 119 -8.65 -12.85 6.04
CA LYS A 119 -8.77 -12.79 7.50
C LYS A 119 -8.49 -11.39 8.04
N ILE A 120 -9.23 -11.00 9.06
CA ILE A 120 -9.01 -9.79 9.87
C ILE A 120 -9.04 -10.21 11.32
N THR A 121 -8.01 -9.89 12.09
CA THR A 121 -7.85 -10.29 13.50
C THR A 121 -8.06 -11.80 13.73
N GLY A 122 -7.62 -12.64 12.78
CA GLY A 122 -7.81 -14.09 12.82
C GLY A 122 -9.20 -14.58 12.38
N LYS A 123 -10.16 -13.69 12.18
CA LYS A 123 -11.53 -14.03 11.75
C LYS A 123 -11.63 -14.06 10.23
N ARG A 124 -12.26 -15.09 9.69
CA ARG A 124 -12.47 -15.25 8.25
C ARG A 124 -13.54 -14.30 7.74
N VAL A 125 -13.23 -13.54 6.70
CA VAL A 125 -14.14 -12.56 6.10
C VAL A 125 -14.19 -12.73 4.57
N CYS A 126 -15.15 -12.11 3.90
CA CYS A 126 -15.17 -12.09 2.44
C CYS A 126 -14.15 -11.05 1.89
N GLN A 127 -13.78 -11.21 0.62
CA GLN A 127 -12.85 -10.30 -0.06
C GLN A 127 -13.29 -8.83 0.01
N GLU A 128 -14.56 -8.56 -0.16
CA GLU A 128 -15.10 -7.21 -0.15
C GLU A 128 -15.00 -6.57 1.24
N ALA A 129 -15.30 -7.33 2.31
CA ALA A 129 -15.13 -6.86 3.68
C ALA A 129 -13.66 -6.53 3.97
N TRP A 130 -12.74 -7.40 3.55
CA TRP A 130 -11.30 -7.19 3.70
C TRP A 130 -10.83 -5.91 3.00
N LYS A 131 -11.22 -5.71 1.73
CA LYS A 131 -10.88 -4.49 0.98
C LYS A 131 -11.40 -3.22 1.66
N ARG A 132 -12.64 -3.25 2.11
CA ARG A 132 -13.25 -2.09 2.78
C ARG A 132 -12.59 -1.77 4.12
N CYS A 133 -12.22 -2.79 4.91
CA CYS A 133 -11.53 -2.60 6.19
C CYS A 133 -10.16 -1.96 6.03
N TYR A 134 -9.51 -2.11 4.88
CA TYR A 134 -8.23 -1.44 4.59
C TYR A 134 -8.39 -0.21 3.67
N GLY A 135 -9.62 0.15 3.27
CA GLY A 135 -9.85 1.26 2.36
C GLY A 135 -9.25 1.07 0.96
N ILE A 136 -9.16 -0.18 0.52
CA ILE A 136 -8.60 -0.55 -0.79
C ILE A 136 -9.73 -0.56 -1.83
N SER A 137 -9.62 0.27 -2.87
CA SER A 137 -10.59 0.30 -3.96
C SER A 137 -10.30 -0.79 -5.01
N ASN A 138 -11.36 -1.21 -5.74
CA ASN A 138 -11.25 -2.21 -6.82
C ASN A 138 -10.49 -1.72 -8.07
N GLY A 139 -10.02 -0.49 -8.08
CA GLY A 139 -9.37 0.16 -9.22
C GLY A 139 -7.85 0.26 -9.14
N ARG A 140 -7.19 -0.62 -8.39
CA ARG A 140 -5.72 -0.67 -8.33
C ARG A 140 -5.21 -2.08 -8.55
#